data_39c6753c61c6dee93d55f747b2afe7ac
#
_entry.id   39c6753c61c6dee93d55f747b2afe7ac
#
_cell.length_a   1.000
_cell.length_b   1.000
_cell.length_c   1.000
_cell.angle_alpha   90.00
_cell.angle_beta   90.00
_cell.angle_gamma   90.00
#
_symmetry.space_group_name_H-M   'P 1'
#
loop_
_entity.id
_entity.type
_entity.pdbx_description
1 polymer ?
#
loop_
_entity_poly.entity_id
_entity_poly.type
_entity_poly.pdbx_seq_one_letter_code
_entity_poly.pdbx_strand_id
1 'polypeptide(L)'
;MNKLDKKILAHLQAEGRLPVTELAERIGLSVSPCHRRVKVLEDTGVIQGYRAQLNPELVGLNFSAIIFVTLKDGNRDSLHAFEAAIIDIPQIVQAQRLFGDPDYLLQIMTTNLASFQKLYDEKLSAIPSIQRLPSTIGMKDVVAGRLLPI
;
A
#
# COMPACT_ATOMS: atom_id res chain seq x y z
N MET A 1 16.17 -1.83 -17.05
CA MET A 1 15.15 -2.91 -17.23
C MET A 1 14.89 -3.11 -18.71
N ASN A 2 15.08 -4.30 -19.23
CA ASN A 2 14.91 -4.60 -20.64
C ASN A 2 13.48 -5.02 -20.99
N LYS A 3 13.20 -5.18 -22.29
CA LYS A 3 11.84 -5.53 -22.79
C LYS A 3 11.34 -6.90 -22.28
N LEU A 4 12.27 -7.83 -22.04
CA LEU A 4 11.91 -9.17 -21.55
C LEU A 4 11.55 -9.14 -20.06
N ASP A 5 12.28 -8.37 -19.25
CA ASP A 5 11.97 -8.19 -17.84
C ASP A 5 10.59 -7.53 -17.66
N LYS A 6 10.24 -6.55 -18.51
CA LYS A 6 8.89 -5.96 -18.51
C LYS A 6 7.80 -6.98 -18.82
N LYS A 7 8.04 -7.91 -19.76
CA LYS A 7 7.09 -9.00 -20.04
C LYS A 7 6.91 -9.93 -18.83
N ILE A 8 8.02 -10.31 -18.18
CA ILE A 8 7.98 -11.12 -16.95
C ILE A 8 7.11 -10.43 -15.89
N LEU A 9 7.40 -9.15 -15.61
CA LEU A 9 6.69 -8.38 -14.61
C LEU A 9 5.21 -8.20 -14.96
N ALA A 10 4.86 -7.98 -16.22
CA ALA A 10 3.48 -7.85 -16.66
C ALA A 10 2.66 -9.14 -16.37
N HIS A 11 3.24 -10.31 -16.65
CA HIS A 11 2.60 -11.58 -16.32
C HIS A 11 2.49 -11.81 -14.81
N LEU A 12 3.56 -11.57 -14.06
CA LEU A 12 3.57 -11.79 -12.61
C LEU A 12 2.68 -10.80 -11.84
N GLN A 13 2.51 -9.57 -12.34
CA GLN A 13 1.52 -8.65 -11.78
C GLN A 13 0.09 -9.17 -11.94
N ALA A 14 -0.22 -9.76 -13.09
CA ALA A 14 -1.55 -10.28 -13.38
C ALA A 14 -1.83 -11.59 -12.63
N GLU A 15 -0.84 -12.46 -12.54
CA GLU A 15 -0.92 -13.79 -11.94
C GLU A 15 0.28 -14.04 -11.01
N GLY A 16 0.21 -13.56 -9.77
CA GLY A 16 1.31 -13.70 -8.82
C GLY A 16 1.64 -15.14 -8.42
N ARG A 17 0.78 -16.12 -8.73
CA ARG A 17 1.01 -17.56 -8.52
C ARG A 17 1.41 -18.32 -9.78
N LEU A 18 1.70 -17.62 -10.88
CA LEU A 18 2.08 -18.23 -12.14
C LEU A 18 3.38 -19.05 -11.97
N PRO A 19 3.37 -20.36 -12.27
CA PRO A 19 4.59 -21.17 -12.20
C PRO A 19 5.65 -20.68 -13.19
N VAL A 20 6.92 -20.77 -12.82
CA VAL A 20 8.02 -20.33 -13.69
C VAL A 20 8.09 -21.10 -15.03
N THR A 21 7.65 -22.35 -15.05
CA THR A 21 7.53 -23.16 -16.27
C THR A 21 6.55 -22.54 -17.25
N GLU A 22 5.36 -22.21 -16.78
CA GLU A 22 4.32 -21.57 -17.59
C GLU A 22 4.70 -20.14 -17.99
N LEU A 23 5.30 -19.38 -17.08
CA LEU A 23 5.84 -18.04 -17.40
C LEU A 23 6.86 -18.12 -18.54
N ALA A 24 7.79 -19.09 -18.49
CA ALA A 24 8.79 -19.29 -19.51
C ALA A 24 8.19 -19.55 -20.89
N GLU A 25 7.17 -20.40 -20.97
CA GLU A 25 6.41 -20.66 -22.20
C GLU A 25 5.76 -19.41 -22.76
N ARG A 26 5.05 -18.64 -21.90
CA ARG A 26 4.35 -17.40 -22.30
C ARG A 26 5.28 -16.32 -22.85
N ILE A 27 6.53 -16.27 -22.41
CA ILE A 27 7.50 -15.26 -22.86
C ILE A 27 8.51 -15.79 -23.90
N GLY A 28 8.42 -17.07 -24.27
CA GLY A 28 9.27 -17.70 -25.27
C GLY A 28 10.72 -17.94 -24.78
N LEU A 29 10.89 -18.34 -23.51
CA LEU A 29 12.17 -18.73 -22.92
C LEU A 29 12.14 -20.18 -22.45
N SER A 30 13.33 -20.78 -22.33
CA SER A 30 13.50 -21.98 -21.51
C SER A 30 13.42 -21.66 -20.01
N VAL A 31 13.09 -22.66 -19.19
CA VAL A 31 12.80 -22.49 -17.76
C VAL A 31 13.98 -21.91 -16.98
N SER A 32 15.20 -22.41 -17.19
CA SER A 32 16.37 -21.97 -16.43
C SER A 32 16.72 -20.49 -16.62
N PRO A 33 16.81 -19.94 -17.84
CA PRO A 33 16.98 -18.49 -18.03
C PRO A 33 15.81 -17.66 -17.47
N CYS A 34 14.58 -18.14 -17.59
CA CYS A 34 13.41 -17.47 -17.00
C CYS A 34 13.53 -17.39 -15.48
N HIS A 35 13.79 -18.52 -14.82
CA HIS A 35 13.98 -18.59 -13.38
C HIS A 35 15.08 -17.64 -12.89
N ARG A 36 16.24 -17.63 -13.58
CA ARG A 36 17.36 -16.75 -13.23
C ARG A 36 16.99 -15.28 -13.33
N ARG A 37 16.19 -14.89 -14.34
CA ARG A 37 15.72 -13.50 -14.49
C ARG A 37 14.75 -13.10 -13.40
N VAL A 38 13.78 -13.96 -13.09
CA VAL A 38 12.85 -13.72 -11.98
C VAL A 38 13.61 -13.53 -10.68
N LYS A 39 14.58 -14.41 -10.40
CA LYS A 39 15.40 -14.29 -9.19
C LYS A 39 16.18 -12.97 -9.13
N VAL A 40 16.76 -12.51 -10.23
CA VAL A 40 17.43 -11.20 -10.27
C VAL A 40 16.45 -10.06 -9.97
N LEU A 41 15.23 -10.12 -10.49
CA LEU A 41 14.20 -9.09 -10.21
C LEU A 41 13.75 -9.10 -8.74
N GLU A 42 13.72 -10.26 -8.09
CA GLU A 42 13.48 -10.40 -6.67
C GLU A 42 14.67 -9.90 -5.83
N ASP A 43 15.87 -10.37 -6.12
CA ASP A 43 17.10 -10.02 -5.38
C ASP A 43 17.43 -8.51 -5.47
N THR A 44 17.07 -7.86 -6.58
CA THR A 44 17.25 -6.41 -6.77
C THR A 44 16.10 -5.56 -6.22
N GLY A 45 15.05 -6.19 -5.65
CA GLY A 45 13.90 -5.50 -5.08
C GLY A 45 12.94 -4.89 -6.11
N VAL A 46 13.08 -5.19 -7.41
CA VAL A 46 12.09 -4.82 -8.44
C VAL A 46 10.78 -5.55 -8.16
N ILE A 47 10.85 -6.84 -7.80
CA ILE A 47 9.74 -7.60 -7.22
C ILE A 47 9.92 -7.55 -5.71
N GLN A 48 9.04 -6.84 -5.02
CA GLN A 48 9.08 -6.68 -3.57
C GLN A 48 8.42 -7.85 -2.81
N GLY A 49 7.71 -8.71 -3.53
CA GLY A 49 7.04 -9.87 -2.96
C GLY A 49 5.76 -10.22 -3.71
N TYR A 50 5.11 -11.27 -3.24
CA TYR A 50 3.84 -11.78 -3.78
C TYR A 50 2.79 -11.77 -2.67
N ARG A 51 1.62 -11.21 -2.94
CA ARG A 51 0.54 -11.09 -1.95
C ARG A 51 -0.79 -11.52 -2.57
N ALA A 52 -1.63 -12.17 -1.78
CA ALA A 52 -3.03 -12.34 -2.13
C ALA A 52 -3.73 -10.98 -2.11
N GLN A 53 -4.48 -10.67 -3.15
CA GLN A 53 -5.39 -9.53 -3.16
C GLN A 53 -6.69 -9.95 -2.49
N LEU A 54 -7.01 -9.33 -1.37
CA LEU A 54 -8.20 -9.64 -0.58
C LEU A 54 -9.33 -8.67 -0.94
N ASN A 55 -10.56 -9.18 -0.87
CA ASN A 55 -11.75 -8.32 -0.88
C ASN A 55 -12.00 -7.83 0.56
N PRO A 56 -11.88 -6.52 0.84
CA PRO A 56 -12.01 -5.98 2.20
C PRO A 56 -13.39 -6.28 2.81
N GLU A 57 -14.46 -6.16 2.04
CA GLU A 57 -15.82 -6.39 2.52
C GLU A 57 -16.02 -7.84 2.98
N LEU A 58 -15.50 -8.81 2.21
CA LEU A 58 -15.63 -10.23 2.53
C LEU A 58 -14.79 -10.66 3.76
N VAL A 59 -13.78 -9.89 4.13
CA VAL A 59 -13.02 -10.10 5.38
C VAL A 59 -13.49 -9.19 6.51
N GLY A 60 -14.63 -8.52 6.35
CA GLY A 60 -15.28 -7.75 7.39
C GLY A 60 -14.80 -6.30 7.55
N LEU A 61 -14.00 -5.78 6.63
CA LEU A 61 -13.54 -4.39 6.64
C LEU A 61 -14.47 -3.53 5.77
N ASN A 62 -15.62 -3.16 6.33
CA ASN A 62 -16.71 -2.50 5.60
C ASN A 62 -16.69 -0.96 5.70
N PHE A 63 -15.70 -0.40 6.38
CA PHE A 63 -15.58 1.04 6.57
C PHE A 63 -14.20 1.52 6.17
N SER A 64 -14.15 2.54 5.34
CA SER A 64 -12.90 3.20 4.95
C SER A 64 -12.98 4.70 5.15
N ALA A 65 -11.85 5.30 5.52
CA ALA A 65 -11.70 6.74 5.63
C ALA A 65 -10.36 7.20 5.08
N ILE A 66 -10.34 8.40 4.56
CA ILE A 66 -9.13 9.13 4.19
C ILE A 66 -8.96 10.25 5.20
N ILE A 67 -7.79 10.31 5.82
CA ILE A 67 -7.45 11.35 6.79
C ILE A 67 -6.32 12.19 6.20
N PHE A 68 -6.52 13.49 6.22
CA PHE A 68 -5.50 14.47 5.88
C PHE A 68 -4.91 15.01 7.17
N VAL A 69 -3.62 14.86 7.34
CA VAL A 69 -2.92 15.26 8.58
C VAL A 69 -2.11 16.50 8.31
N THR A 70 -2.31 17.53 9.15
CA THR A 70 -1.42 18.68 9.23
C THR A 70 -0.77 18.70 10.61
N LEU A 71 0.56 18.78 10.65
CA LEU A 71 1.33 18.86 11.89
C LEU A 71 1.47 20.33 12.33
N LYS A 72 1.66 20.55 13.65
CA LYS A 72 1.91 21.88 14.21
C LYS A 72 3.21 22.47 13.71
N ASP A 73 4.25 21.63 13.65
CA ASP A 73 5.58 21.96 13.21
C ASP A 73 6.03 20.99 12.12
N GLY A 74 6.39 21.51 10.96
CA GLY A 74 6.92 20.72 9.83
C GLY A 74 8.40 20.38 9.96
N ASN A 75 8.98 20.41 11.17
CA ASN A 75 10.39 20.07 11.38
C ASN A 75 10.62 18.56 11.33
N ARG A 76 11.88 18.16 11.14
CA ARG A 76 12.28 16.77 10.98
C ARG A 76 11.85 15.88 12.15
N ASP A 77 11.98 16.38 13.38
CA ASP A 77 11.69 15.59 14.58
C ASP A 77 10.20 15.32 14.73
N SER A 78 9.33 16.29 14.42
CA SER A 78 7.88 16.13 14.40
C SER A 78 7.42 15.15 13.33
N LEU A 79 8.03 15.20 12.14
CA LEU A 79 7.75 14.25 11.06
C LEU A 79 8.11 12.82 11.47
N HIS A 80 9.31 12.62 12.03
CA HIS A 80 9.75 11.29 12.47
C HIS A 80 8.91 10.75 13.64
N ALA A 81 8.57 11.62 14.60
CA ALA A 81 7.71 11.22 15.72
C ALA A 81 6.31 10.80 15.26
N PHE A 82 5.72 11.53 14.32
CA PHE A 82 4.44 11.18 13.73
C PHE A 82 4.52 9.85 12.98
N GLU A 83 5.51 9.65 12.13
CA GLU A 83 5.68 8.41 11.37
C GLU A 83 5.88 7.19 12.28
N ALA A 84 6.69 7.34 13.33
CA ALA A 84 6.88 6.29 14.33
C ALA A 84 5.57 5.94 15.06
N ALA A 85 4.72 6.95 15.34
CA ALA A 85 3.46 6.73 16.03
C ALA A 85 2.41 5.98 15.20
N ILE A 86 2.42 6.15 13.86
CA ILE A 86 1.41 5.55 12.98
C ILE A 86 1.81 4.17 12.44
N ILE A 87 3.10 3.83 12.43
CA ILE A 87 3.61 2.61 11.77
C ILE A 87 3.06 1.32 12.40
N ASP A 88 2.73 1.33 13.68
CA ASP A 88 2.21 0.19 14.42
C ASP A 88 0.68 0.16 14.51
N ILE A 89 -0.02 1.04 13.77
CA ILE A 89 -1.47 1.05 13.70
C ILE A 89 -1.93 0.25 12.48
N PRO A 90 -2.37 -1.03 12.65
CA PRO A 90 -2.66 -1.92 11.52
C PRO A 90 -3.86 -1.48 10.68
N GLN A 91 -4.74 -0.65 11.20
CA GLN A 91 -5.88 -0.10 10.48
C GLN A 91 -5.47 0.96 9.44
N ILE A 92 -4.26 1.51 9.56
CA ILE A 92 -3.70 2.40 8.54
C ILE A 92 -3.11 1.50 7.44
N VAL A 93 -3.87 1.32 6.38
CA VAL A 93 -3.48 0.45 5.25
C VAL A 93 -2.55 1.15 4.26
N GLN A 94 -2.56 2.47 4.26
CA GLN A 94 -1.64 3.31 3.49
C GLN A 94 -1.39 4.63 4.21
N ALA A 95 -0.14 5.07 4.21
CA ALA A 95 0.26 6.39 4.67
C ALA A 95 1.23 7.00 3.67
N GLN A 96 1.03 8.27 3.35
CA GLN A 96 1.82 8.97 2.35
C GLN A 96 2.20 10.35 2.87
N ARG A 97 3.51 10.65 2.92
CA ARG A 97 3.98 12.01 3.16
C ARG A 97 3.79 12.81 1.88
N LEU A 98 3.26 14.02 2.01
CA LEU A 98 2.99 14.91 0.90
C LEU A 98 3.98 16.09 0.92
N PHE A 99 4.20 16.68 -0.24
CA PHE A 99 4.91 17.94 -0.35
C PHE A 99 3.88 19.06 -0.53
N GLY A 100 3.62 19.78 0.57
CA GLY A 100 2.61 20.83 0.62
C GLY A 100 1.72 20.76 1.86
N ASP A 101 0.50 21.22 1.76
CA ASP A 101 -0.54 21.13 2.80
C ASP A 101 -1.71 20.29 2.24
N PRO A 102 -2.12 19.22 2.93
CA PRO A 102 -1.65 18.70 4.23
C PRO A 102 -0.27 18.02 4.16
N ASP A 103 0.29 17.66 5.32
CA ASP A 103 1.58 16.98 5.42
C ASP A 103 1.48 15.49 5.07
N TYR A 104 0.37 14.83 5.43
CA TYR A 104 0.14 13.40 5.18
C TYR A 104 -1.27 13.10 4.72
N LEU A 105 -1.37 12.03 3.92
CA LEU A 105 -2.61 11.34 3.62
C LEU A 105 -2.53 9.94 4.21
N LEU A 106 -3.54 9.57 5.01
CA LEU A 106 -3.70 8.23 5.56
C LEU A 106 -4.96 7.60 4.98
N GLN A 107 -4.87 6.36 4.57
CA GLN A 107 -6.04 5.53 4.28
C GLN A 107 -6.24 4.53 5.40
N ILE A 108 -7.43 4.53 5.96
CA ILE A 108 -7.80 3.69 7.11
C ILE A 108 -8.94 2.76 6.71
N MET A 109 -8.84 1.51 7.17
CA MET A 109 -9.90 0.54 7.04
C MET A 109 -10.24 -0.05 8.42
N THR A 110 -11.55 -0.12 8.71
CA THR A 110 -12.09 -0.71 9.94
C THR A 110 -13.35 -1.50 9.63
N THR A 111 -13.89 -2.18 10.63
CA THR A 111 -15.11 -2.97 10.47
C THR A 111 -16.35 -2.10 10.29
N ASN A 112 -16.41 -0.96 10.96
CA ASN A 112 -17.55 -0.04 10.94
C ASN A 112 -17.16 1.35 11.45
N LEU A 113 -18.09 2.29 11.41
CA LEU A 113 -17.91 3.66 11.90
C LEU A 113 -17.53 3.71 13.39
N ALA A 114 -18.13 2.88 14.23
CA ALA A 114 -17.83 2.86 15.67
C ALA A 114 -16.38 2.45 15.95
N SER A 115 -15.87 1.45 15.23
CA SER A 115 -14.46 1.04 15.30
C SER A 115 -13.51 2.14 14.81
N PHE A 116 -13.90 2.88 13.78
CA PHE A 116 -13.15 4.03 13.31
C PHE A 116 -13.13 5.16 14.35
N GLN A 117 -14.27 5.49 14.94
CA GLN A 117 -14.36 6.51 15.98
C GLN A 117 -13.48 6.17 17.18
N LYS A 118 -13.49 4.92 17.63
CA LYS A 118 -12.63 4.45 18.71
C LYS A 118 -11.15 4.61 18.36
N LEU A 119 -10.74 4.21 17.16
CA LEU A 119 -9.38 4.39 16.66
C LEU A 119 -8.97 5.88 16.64
N TYR A 120 -9.86 6.74 16.16
CA TYR A 120 -9.65 8.17 16.08
C TYR A 120 -9.43 8.77 17.47
N ASP A 121 -10.34 8.48 18.42
CA ASP A 121 -10.30 9.05 19.76
C ASP A 121 -9.12 8.52 20.59
N GLU A 122 -8.84 7.23 20.52
CA GLU A 122 -7.84 6.60 21.39
C GLU A 122 -6.41 6.67 20.84
N LYS A 123 -6.21 6.68 19.52
CA LYS A 123 -4.89 6.62 18.92
C LYS A 123 -4.52 7.83 18.10
N LEU A 124 -5.34 8.22 17.13
CA LEU A 124 -4.98 9.27 16.19
C LEU A 124 -4.97 10.65 16.85
N SER A 125 -6.03 11.00 17.58
CA SER A 125 -6.11 12.30 18.27
C SER A 125 -5.12 12.42 19.44
N ALA A 126 -4.59 11.32 19.94
CA ALA A 126 -3.59 11.30 20.99
C ALA A 126 -2.17 11.60 20.51
N ILE A 127 -1.91 11.64 19.22
CA ILE A 127 -0.58 11.94 18.67
C ILE A 127 -0.27 13.43 18.87
N PRO A 128 0.80 13.80 19.60
CA PRO A 128 0.99 15.16 20.13
C PRO A 128 1.29 16.24 19.08
N SER A 129 1.81 15.88 17.93
CA SER A 129 2.26 16.84 16.90
C SER A 129 1.17 17.26 15.92
N ILE A 130 -0.05 16.74 16.05
CA ILE A 130 -1.13 17.01 15.10
C ILE A 130 -1.78 18.37 15.37
N GLN A 131 -1.93 19.17 14.33
CA GLN A 131 -2.70 20.40 14.33
C GLN A 131 -4.11 20.17 13.82
N ARG A 132 -4.27 19.47 12.68
CA ARG A 132 -5.55 19.19 12.04
C ARG A 132 -5.59 17.74 11.55
N LEU A 133 -6.77 17.13 11.64
CA LEU A 133 -6.99 15.74 11.29
C LEU A 133 -8.35 15.55 10.56
N PRO A 134 -8.65 16.35 9.51
CA PRO A 134 -9.91 16.20 8.80
C PRO A 134 -10.02 14.81 8.17
N SER A 135 -11.18 14.19 8.36
CA SER A 135 -11.46 12.84 7.91
C SER A 135 -12.59 12.83 6.90
N THR A 136 -12.40 12.10 5.81
CA THR A 136 -13.40 11.91 4.77
C THR A 136 -13.74 10.43 4.67
N ILE A 137 -15.01 10.09 4.75
CA ILE A 137 -15.47 8.71 4.65
C ILE A 137 -15.40 8.26 3.18
N GLY A 138 -14.75 7.13 2.92
CA GLY A 138 -14.74 6.50 1.60
C GLY A 138 -16.13 5.97 1.26
N MET A 139 -16.64 6.33 0.09
CA MET A 139 -17.95 5.88 -0.38
C MET A 139 -17.82 4.66 -1.30
N LYS A 140 -16.89 4.71 -2.23
CA LYS A 140 -16.68 3.66 -3.24
C LYS A 140 -15.28 3.77 -3.85
N ASP A 141 -14.58 2.64 -3.93
CA ASP A 141 -13.38 2.54 -4.74
C ASP A 141 -13.74 2.42 -6.22
N VAL A 142 -13.31 3.37 -7.02
CA VAL A 142 -13.51 3.35 -8.48
C VAL A 142 -12.38 2.55 -9.15
N VAL A 143 -11.17 2.69 -8.63
CA VAL A 143 -10.00 1.92 -9.04
C VAL A 143 -9.25 1.49 -7.79
N ALA A 144 -9.11 0.20 -7.60
CA ALA A 144 -8.33 -0.39 -6.51
C ALA A 144 -7.40 -1.48 -7.04
N GLY A 145 -6.18 -1.54 -6.52
CA GLY A 145 -5.23 -2.61 -6.83
C GLY A 145 -4.86 -2.74 -8.31
N ARG A 146 -4.92 -1.65 -9.09
CA ARG A 146 -4.56 -1.67 -10.51
C ARG A 146 -3.08 -2.02 -10.67
N LEU A 147 -2.80 -2.85 -11.69
CA LEU A 147 -1.44 -3.19 -12.08
C LEU A 147 -0.67 -1.93 -12.51
N LEU A 148 0.64 -1.92 -12.24
CA LEU A 148 1.50 -0.83 -12.67
C LEU A 148 1.59 -0.77 -14.20
N PRO A 149 1.56 0.41 -14.82
CA PRO A 149 1.62 0.57 -16.27
C PRO A 149 3.06 0.48 -16.79
N ILE A 150 3.59 -0.74 -16.94
CA ILE A 150 4.98 -1.02 -17.32
C ILE A 150 5.13 -1.61 -18.73
#